data_1d840370ccc93e319dd21e15c24c8bbc
#
_entry.id   1d840370ccc93e319dd21e15c24c8bbc
#
_cell.length_a   1.000
_cell.length_b   1.000
_cell.length_c   1.000
_cell.angle_alpha   90.00
_cell.angle_beta   90.00
_cell.angle_gamma   90.00
#
_symmetry.space_group_name_H-M   'P 1'
#
loop_
_entity.id
_entity.type
_entity.pdbx_description
1 polymer ?
#
loop_
_entity_poly.entity_id
_entity_poly.type
_entity_poly.pdbx_seq_one_letter_code
_entity_poly.pdbx_strand_id
1 'polypeptide(L)'
;MVKISVNRYVSRRVEKIRKEVGVSTERLREKTLKHLEEIFIMATRVAGDEVKHQRIDGKMVRITGNQRQKWRLVAAQAAKTIKHVANNIDEKQIKAQLNELEKLLQ
;
A
#
# COMPACT_ATOMS: atom_id res chain seq x y z
N MET A 1 -2.88 12.65 10.99
CA MET A 1 -3.55 11.59 11.77
C MET A 1 -4.07 10.52 10.81
N VAL A 2 -3.75 9.25 11.06
CA VAL A 2 -4.23 8.13 10.24
C VAL A 2 -5.51 7.58 10.87
N LYS A 3 -6.60 7.53 10.10
CA LYS A 3 -7.92 7.12 10.60
C LYS A 3 -8.13 5.62 10.66
N ILE A 4 -7.26 4.82 10.05
CA ILE A 4 -7.37 3.35 10.02
C ILE A 4 -6.00 2.72 10.21
N SER A 5 -5.97 1.43 10.58
CA SER A 5 -4.71 0.70 10.72
C SER A 5 -4.01 0.49 9.38
N VAL A 6 -2.72 0.22 9.41
CA VAL A 6 -1.94 -0.07 8.21
C VAL A 6 -2.52 -1.27 7.45
N ASN A 7 -2.85 -2.34 8.16
CA ASN A 7 -3.39 -3.55 7.54
C ASN A 7 -4.67 -3.24 6.76
N ARG A 8 -5.60 -2.52 7.38
CA ARG A 8 -6.86 -2.19 6.75
C ARG A 8 -6.70 -1.25 5.57
N TYR A 9 -5.84 -0.24 5.69
CA TYR A 9 -5.57 0.70 4.61
C TYR A 9 -5.02 0.00 3.37
N VAL A 10 -3.94 -0.77 3.55
CA VAL A 10 -3.28 -1.47 2.44
C VAL A 10 -4.21 -2.51 1.83
N SER A 11 -4.92 -3.29 2.65
CA SER A 11 -5.85 -4.31 2.15
C SER A 11 -6.94 -3.70 1.28
N ARG A 12 -7.51 -2.57 1.67
CA ARG A 12 -8.53 -1.87 0.87
C ARG A 12 -7.98 -1.40 -0.47
N ARG A 13 -6.77 -0.86 -0.48
CA ARG A 13 -6.14 -0.37 -1.73
C ARG A 13 -5.81 -1.52 -2.66
N VAL A 14 -5.24 -2.61 -2.14
CA VAL A 14 -4.93 -3.81 -2.93
C VAL A 14 -6.21 -4.40 -3.53
N GLU A 15 -7.28 -4.45 -2.75
CA GLU A 15 -8.56 -4.97 -3.23
C GLU A 15 -9.13 -4.14 -4.38
N LYS A 16 -9.02 -2.81 -4.30
CA LYS A 16 -9.44 -1.94 -5.41
C LYS A 16 -8.65 -2.20 -6.68
N ILE A 17 -7.34 -2.41 -6.57
CA ILE A 17 -6.50 -2.75 -7.71
C ILE A 17 -6.96 -4.07 -8.32
N ARG A 18 -7.22 -5.09 -7.51
CA ARG A 18 -7.65 -6.41 -7.98
C ARG A 18 -8.98 -6.38 -8.71
N LYS A 19 -9.91 -5.53 -8.30
CA LYS A 19 -11.20 -5.39 -8.97
C LYS A 19 -11.07 -4.82 -10.38
N GLU A 20 -10.01 -4.11 -10.66
CA GLU A 20 -9.77 -3.49 -11.94
C GLU A 20 -8.96 -4.37 -12.89
N VAL A 21 -8.50 -5.53 -12.42
CA VAL A 21 -7.82 -6.53 -13.25
C VAL A 21 -8.81 -7.08 -14.27
N GLY A 22 -8.45 -7.01 -15.57
CA GLY A 22 -9.33 -7.40 -16.67
C GLY A 22 -9.82 -6.22 -17.50
N VAL A 23 -9.58 -4.99 -17.07
CA VAL A 23 -9.78 -3.78 -17.88
C VAL A 23 -8.55 -3.61 -18.78
N SER A 24 -8.57 -2.68 -19.75
CA SER A 24 -7.44 -2.49 -20.66
C SER A 24 -6.12 -2.34 -19.88
N THR A 25 -5.05 -2.93 -20.43
CA THR A 25 -3.73 -2.97 -19.76
C THR A 25 -3.23 -1.58 -19.37
N GLU A 26 -3.43 -0.60 -20.23
CA GLU A 26 -3.00 0.76 -20.01
C GLU A 26 -3.74 1.42 -18.86
N ARG A 27 -5.06 1.25 -18.85
CA ARG A 27 -5.92 1.79 -17.80
C ARG A 27 -5.66 1.12 -16.45
N LEU A 28 -5.44 -0.20 -16.46
CA LEU A 28 -5.06 -0.95 -15.27
C LEU A 28 -3.76 -0.42 -14.69
N ARG A 29 -2.77 -0.16 -15.54
CA ARG A 29 -1.48 0.37 -15.11
C ARG A 29 -1.63 1.74 -14.44
N GLU A 30 -2.36 2.66 -15.07
CA GLU A 30 -2.58 4.00 -14.51
C GLU A 30 -3.25 3.95 -13.15
N LYS A 31 -4.29 3.16 -13.01
CA LYS A 31 -5.01 3.01 -11.75
C LYS A 31 -4.18 2.32 -10.68
N THR A 32 -3.44 1.29 -11.06
CA THR A 32 -2.53 0.59 -10.16
C THR A 32 -1.46 1.53 -9.63
N LEU A 33 -0.84 2.31 -10.50
CA LEU A 33 0.16 3.31 -10.10
C LEU A 33 -0.42 4.34 -9.14
N LYS A 34 -1.63 4.82 -9.41
CA LYS A 34 -2.28 5.79 -8.54
C LYS A 34 -2.49 5.24 -7.13
N HIS A 35 -3.02 4.02 -7.01
CA HIS A 35 -3.23 3.40 -5.71
C HIS A 35 -1.91 3.13 -4.97
N LEU A 36 -0.89 2.66 -5.69
CA LEU A 36 0.42 2.40 -5.11
C LEU A 36 1.10 3.68 -4.65
N GLU A 37 0.98 4.77 -5.40
CA GLU A 37 1.51 6.07 -5.00
C GLU A 37 0.86 6.57 -3.73
N GLU A 38 -0.46 6.41 -3.60
CA GLU A 38 -1.18 6.78 -2.38
C GLU A 38 -0.73 5.94 -1.18
N ILE A 39 -0.52 4.64 -1.36
CA ILE A 39 0.03 3.77 -0.32
C ILE A 39 1.42 4.23 0.09
N PHE A 40 2.27 4.52 -0.89
CA PHE A 40 3.65 4.95 -0.65
C PHE A 40 3.69 6.27 0.13
N ILE A 41 2.89 7.25 -0.27
CA ILE A 41 2.82 8.56 0.40
C ILE A 41 2.37 8.39 1.85
N MET A 42 1.31 7.64 2.07
CA MET A 42 0.79 7.41 3.42
C MET A 42 1.82 6.67 4.29
N ALA A 43 2.42 5.61 3.75
CA ALA A 43 3.39 4.81 4.49
C ALA A 43 4.64 5.62 4.84
N THR A 44 5.11 6.46 3.93
CA THR A 44 6.27 7.32 4.15
C THR A 44 5.99 8.35 5.26
N ARG A 45 4.81 8.96 5.23
CA ARG A 45 4.41 9.93 6.26
C ARG A 45 4.35 9.29 7.65
N VAL A 46 3.76 8.12 7.75
CA VAL A 46 3.64 7.43 9.04
C VAL A 46 5.01 6.95 9.53
N ALA A 47 5.84 6.44 8.63
CA ALA A 47 7.20 5.99 8.98
C ALA A 47 8.09 7.14 9.44
N GLY A 48 7.84 8.35 8.96
CA GLY A 48 8.68 9.53 9.17
C GLY A 48 8.29 10.44 10.34
N ASP A 49 7.57 9.97 11.34
CA ASP A 49 7.20 10.75 12.54
C ASP A 49 6.21 11.90 12.32
N GLU A 50 5.75 12.15 11.10
CA GLU A 50 4.74 13.20 10.85
C GLU A 50 3.38 12.83 11.46
N VAL A 51 3.09 11.54 11.54
CA VAL A 51 1.85 11.03 12.09
C VAL A 51 2.15 10.20 13.34
N LYS A 52 1.60 10.60 14.47
CA LYS A 52 1.88 9.95 15.76
C LYS A 52 0.79 9.00 16.24
N HIS A 53 -0.41 9.13 15.68
CA HIS A 53 -1.57 8.33 16.09
C HIS A 53 -2.29 7.74 14.88
N GLN A 54 -2.91 6.58 15.09
CA GLN A 54 -3.76 5.92 14.11
C GLN A 54 -5.02 5.42 14.80
N ARG A 55 -6.09 5.21 14.02
CA ARG A 55 -7.33 4.66 14.54
C ARG A 55 -7.36 3.15 14.36
N ILE A 56 -7.54 2.42 15.45
CA ILE A 56 -7.72 0.97 15.46
C ILE A 56 -9.00 0.67 16.24
N ASP A 57 -9.94 -0.03 15.59
CA ASP A 57 -11.23 -0.40 16.20
C ASP A 57 -11.97 0.80 16.83
N GLY A 58 -11.98 1.92 16.12
CA GLY A 58 -12.65 3.13 16.55
C GLY A 58 -11.91 3.95 17.61
N LYS A 59 -10.76 3.48 18.07
CA LYS A 59 -9.96 4.17 19.09
C LYS A 59 -8.70 4.78 18.50
N MET A 60 -8.35 5.99 18.94
CA MET A 60 -7.09 6.62 18.59
C MET A 60 -5.97 6.01 19.44
N VAL A 61 -5.01 5.41 18.77
CA VAL A 61 -3.88 4.73 19.42
C VAL A 61 -2.57 5.33 18.92
N ARG A 62 -1.62 5.51 19.82
CA ARG A 62 -0.29 5.96 19.44
C ARG A 62 0.41 4.91 18.58
N ILE A 63 1.03 5.35 17.50
CA ILE A 63 1.79 4.46 16.59
C ILE A 63 3.05 4.00 17.32
N THR A 64 3.20 2.67 17.48
CA THR A 64 4.36 2.07 18.13
C THR A 64 5.54 1.98 17.18
N GLY A 65 6.75 1.71 17.71
CA GLY A 65 7.93 1.47 16.89
C GLY A 65 7.78 0.30 15.92
N ASN A 66 7.12 -0.77 16.36
CA ASN A 66 6.85 -1.92 15.50
C ASN A 66 5.92 -1.56 14.34
N GLN A 67 4.91 -0.74 14.60
CA GLN A 67 4.00 -0.27 13.56
C GLN A 67 4.69 0.66 12.58
N ARG A 68 5.58 1.54 13.05
CA ARG A 68 6.39 2.39 12.17
C ARG A 68 7.30 1.56 11.27
N GLN A 69 7.90 0.51 11.81
CA GLN A 69 8.73 -0.41 11.04
C GLN A 69 7.90 -1.09 9.95
N LYS A 70 6.69 -1.51 10.28
CA LYS A 70 5.76 -2.11 9.30
C LYS A 70 5.43 -1.13 8.18
N TRP A 71 5.17 0.13 8.51
CA TRP A 71 4.93 1.17 7.51
C TRP A 71 6.15 1.41 6.61
N ARG A 72 7.37 1.36 7.19
CA ARG A 72 8.59 1.45 6.39
C ARG A 72 8.71 0.31 5.38
N LEU A 73 8.40 -0.91 5.79
CA LEU A 73 8.42 -2.07 4.90
C LEU A 73 7.36 -1.93 3.81
N VAL A 74 6.18 -1.44 4.15
CA VAL A 74 5.12 -1.17 3.18
C VAL A 74 5.58 -0.11 2.17
N ALA A 75 6.20 0.97 2.62
CA ALA A 75 6.70 2.02 1.74
C ALA A 75 7.75 1.48 0.77
N ALA A 76 8.70 0.68 1.27
CA ALA A 76 9.75 0.08 0.43
C ALA A 76 9.15 -0.86 -0.61
N GLN A 77 8.20 -1.71 -0.22
CA GLN A 77 7.56 -2.64 -1.15
C GLN A 77 6.69 -1.89 -2.17
N ALA A 78 5.97 -0.86 -1.75
CA ALA A 78 5.17 -0.04 -2.68
C ALA A 78 6.06 0.64 -3.72
N ALA A 79 7.20 1.21 -3.30
CA ALA A 79 8.15 1.83 -4.22
C ALA A 79 8.69 0.81 -5.24
N LYS A 80 9.04 -0.38 -4.79
CA LYS A 80 9.50 -1.47 -5.66
C LYS A 80 8.41 -1.87 -6.67
N THR A 81 7.19 -2.01 -6.21
CA THR A 81 6.04 -2.37 -7.05
C THR A 81 5.75 -1.29 -8.08
N ILE A 82 5.80 -0.01 -7.70
CA ILE A 82 5.63 1.12 -8.62
C ILE A 82 6.66 1.04 -9.75
N LYS A 83 7.92 0.78 -9.42
CA LYS A 83 8.98 0.64 -10.41
C LYS A 83 8.69 -0.49 -11.40
N HIS A 84 8.26 -1.65 -10.89
CA HIS A 84 7.91 -2.80 -11.74
C HIS A 84 6.72 -2.49 -12.65
N VAL A 85 5.67 -1.90 -12.12
CA VAL A 85 4.47 -1.54 -12.90
C VAL A 85 4.81 -0.53 -14.00
N ALA A 86 5.65 0.46 -13.67
CA ALA A 86 6.08 1.48 -14.64
C ALA A 86 6.89 0.89 -15.80
N ASN A 87 7.53 -0.26 -15.62
CA ASN A 87 8.35 -0.93 -16.63
C ASN A 87 7.58 -1.96 -17.48
N ASN A 88 6.26 -1.80 -17.59
CA ASN A 88 5.41 -2.63 -18.47
C ASN A 88 5.35 -4.11 -18.10
N ILE A 89 5.27 -4.44 -16.81
CA ILE A 89 5.06 -5.83 -16.40
C ILE A 89 3.63 -6.27 -16.74
N ASP A 90 3.44 -7.57 -16.95
CA ASP A 90 2.14 -8.13 -17.27
C ASP A 90 1.24 -8.28 -16.03
N GLU A 91 -0.02 -8.63 -16.26
CA GLU A 91 -1.02 -8.80 -15.21
C GLU A 91 -0.61 -9.81 -14.14
N LYS A 92 0.03 -10.92 -14.55
CA LYS A 92 0.50 -11.96 -13.64
C LYS A 92 1.56 -11.42 -12.69
N GLN A 93 2.48 -10.61 -13.21
CA GLN A 93 3.52 -9.98 -12.41
C GLN A 93 2.94 -8.95 -11.45
N ILE A 94 1.93 -8.19 -11.88
CA ILE A 94 1.23 -7.24 -11.01
C ILE A 94 0.58 -7.99 -9.84
N LYS A 95 -0.10 -9.10 -10.10
CA LYS A 95 -0.71 -9.92 -9.05
C LYS A 95 0.33 -10.46 -8.06
N ALA A 96 1.47 -10.91 -8.57
CA ALA A 96 2.56 -11.39 -7.71
C ALA A 96 3.08 -10.29 -6.80
N GLN A 97 3.25 -9.07 -7.31
CA GLN A 97 3.70 -7.93 -6.52
C GLN A 97 2.67 -7.52 -5.46
N LEU A 98 1.39 -7.58 -5.79
CA LEU A 98 0.33 -7.30 -4.82
C LEU A 98 0.31 -8.33 -3.69
N ASN A 99 0.57 -9.60 -4.02
CA ASN A 99 0.68 -10.66 -3.01
C ASN A 99 1.85 -10.42 -2.06
N GLU A 100 2.99 -9.95 -2.58
CA GLU A 100 4.14 -9.58 -1.75
C GLU A 100 3.80 -8.44 -0.80
N LEU A 101 3.06 -7.44 -1.29
CA LEU A 101 2.62 -6.32 -0.46
C LEU A 101 1.70 -6.81 0.67
N GLU A 102 0.77 -7.71 0.37
CA GLU A 102 -0.13 -8.29 1.37
C GLU A 102 0.60 -9.12 2.42
N LYS A 103 1.65 -9.85 2.05
CA LYS A 103 2.44 -10.64 2.99
C LYS A 103 3.04 -9.79 4.10
N LEU A 104 3.34 -8.54 3.84
CA LEU A 104 3.86 -7.63 4.86
C LEU A 104 2.84 -7.30 5.93
N LEU A 105 1.57 -7.59 5.70
CA LEU A 105 0.48 -7.31 6.63
C LEU A 105 0.22 -8.44 7.62
N GLN A 106 0.83 -9.59 7.39
CA GLN A 106 0.64 -10.79 8.21
C GLN A 106 1.64 -10.89 9.34
#